data_74686a8f23b932d32c825c51ff511b81
#
_entry.id   74686a8f23b932d32c825c51ff511b81
#
_cell.length_a   1.000
_cell.length_b   1.000
_cell.length_c   1.000
_cell.angle_alpha   90.00
_cell.angle_beta   90.00
_cell.angle_gamma   90.00
#
_symmetry.space_group_name_H-M   'P 1'
#
loop_
_entity.id
_entity.type
_entity.pdbx_description
1 polymer ?
#
loop_
_entity_poly.entity_id
_entity_poly.type
_entity_poly.pdbx_seq_one_letter_code
_entity_poly.pdbx_strand_id
1 'polypeptide(L)'
;MEPRDHPSRFLDFDPVQWVLGSRFLRFLIVGGINTVFGYSVFAALILLKVAYPIAAFLSTVFGVLFNFKSYGRLVFGSHDNSLIFRFFGVYGVCYLLGLAPLAWAKAHGVPILLMAAICALPMASIGFLLNRRFVFRHAR
;
A
#
# COMPACT_ATOMS: atom_id res chain seq x y z
N MET A 1 50.01 12.77 22.94
CA MET A 1 48.64 13.34 23.18
C MET A 1 48.01 13.54 21.80
N GLU A 2 47.32 12.54 21.37
CA GLU A 2 46.79 12.41 19.99
C GLU A 2 45.36 12.98 19.94
N PRO A 3 45.05 13.89 19.02
CA PRO A 3 43.70 14.44 18.93
C PRO A 3 42.74 13.36 18.40
N ARG A 4 41.74 13.01 19.20
CA ARG A 4 40.66 12.15 18.79
C ARG A 4 39.76 12.92 17.80
N ASP A 5 39.98 12.67 16.54
CA ASP A 5 39.02 13.06 15.48
C ASP A 5 37.71 12.37 15.76
N HIS A 6 36.72 13.14 16.20
CA HIS A 6 35.32 12.78 16.15
C HIS A 6 34.87 12.89 14.68
N PRO A 7 34.60 11.79 13.99
CA PRO A 7 33.96 11.91 12.68
C PRO A 7 32.57 12.47 12.89
N SER A 8 32.32 13.57 12.21
CA SER A 8 31.03 14.26 12.08
C SER A 8 29.95 13.31 11.50
N ARG A 9 29.31 12.58 12.39
CA ARG A 9 28.23 11.61 12.09
C ARG A 9 26.92 12.28 11.67
N PHE A 10 26.92 13.58 11.46
CA PHE A 10 25.72 14.38 11.17
C PHE A 10 25.56 14.77 9.70
N LEU A 11 26.48 14.37 8.79
CA LEU A 11 26.45 14.83 7.40
C LEU A 11 26.18 13.74 6.35
N ASP A 12 26.02 12.47 6.76
CA ASP A 12 25.63 11.41 5.84
C ASP A 12 24.14 11.06 5.98
N PHE A 13 23.27 12.07 5.99
CA PHE A 13 21.86 11.83 5.76
C PHE A 13 21.65 11.63 4.26
N ASP A 14 21.80 10.38 3.80
CA ASP A 14 21.42 9.99 2.45
C ASP A 14 19.89 9.77 2.41
N PRO A 15 19.12 10.74 1.87
CA PRO A 15 17.68 10.63 1.82
C PRO A 15 17.22 9.41 1.02
N VAL A 16 18.02 8.95 0.05
CA VAL A 16 17.71 7.76 -0.75
C VAL A 16 17.84 6.50 0.10
N GLN A 17 18.87 6.38 0.90
CA GLN A 17 19.03 5.25 1.82
C GLN A 17 17.99 5.25 2.94
N TRP A 18 17.61 6.42 3.43
CA TRP A 18 16.54 6.55 4.42
C TRP A 18 15.17 6.11 3.82
N VAL A 19 14.88 6.53 2.59
CA VAL A 19 13.68 6.13 1.83
C VAL A 19 13.67 4.62 1.60
N LEU A 20 14.77 4.06 1.12
CA LEU A 20 14.91 2.63 0.87
C LEU A 20 14.96 1.80 2.17
N GLY A 21 15.42 2.38 3.26
CA GLY A 21 15.42 1.78 4.61
C GLY A 21 14.05 1.82 5.28
N SER A 22 13.19 2.77 4.94
CA SER A 22 11.85 2.91 5.52
C SER A 22 10.87 1.93 4.87
N ARG A 23 10.43 0.91 5.64
CA ARG A 23 9.38 -0.03 5.18
C ARG A 23 8.09 0.67 4.80
N PHE A 24 7.75 1.75 5.48
CA PHE A 24 6.54 2.53 5.20
C PHE A 24 6.61 3.21 3.84
N LEU A 25 7.75 3.80 3.50
CA LEU A 25 7.91 4.48 2.22
C LEU A 25 7.96 3.49 1.06
N ARG A 26 8.61 2.33 1.24
CA ARG A 26 8.49 1.23 0.26
C ARG A 26 7.05 0.80 0.09
N PHE A 27 6.27 0.72 1.17
CA PHE A 27 4.85 0.38 1.10
C PHE A 27 4.08 1.39 0.25
N LEU A 28 4.32 2.69 0.39
CA LEU A 28 3.67 3.72 -0.43
C LEU A 28 4.07 3.63 -1.91
N ILE A 29 5.36 3.46 -2.20
CA ILE A 29 5.87 3.33 -3.58
C ILE A 29 5.29 2.09 -4.25
N VAL A 30 5.35 0.95 -3.57
CA VAL A 30 4.79 -0.31 -4.08
C VAL A 30 3.28 -0.18 -4.26
N GLY A 31 2.58 0.52 -3.35
CA GLY A 31 1.15 0.83 -3.48
C GLY A 31 0.83 1.63 -4.75
N GLY A 32 1.64 2.64 -5.06
CA GLY A 32 1.52 3.40 -6.31
C GLY A 32 1.71 2.52 -7.56
N ILE A 33 2.75 1.69 -7.57
CA ILE A 33 3.01 0.73 -8.66
C ILE A 33 1.83 -0.24 -8.82
N ASN A 34 1.30 -0.75 -7.70
CA ASN A 34 0.16 -1.67 -7.72
C ASN A 34 -1.10 -1.03 -8.27
N THR A 35 -1.32 0.27 -7.99
CA THR A 35 -2.44 1.03 -8.54
C THR A 35 -2.31 1.16 -10.06
N VAL A 36 -1.12 1.51 -10.56
CA VAL A 36 -0.84 1.58 -12.01
C VAL A 36 -1.04 0.21 -12.66
N PHE A 37 -0.56 -0.86 -12.03
CA PHE A 37 -0.75 -2.22 -12.52
C PHE A 37 -2.23 -2.60 -12.65
N GLY A 38 -3.03 -2.40 -11.57
CA GLY A 38 -4.46 -2.72 -11.57
C GLY A 38 -5.23 -1.94 -12.64
N TYR A 39 -4.94 -0.65 -12.78
CA TYR A 39 -5.52 0.19 -13.83
C TYR A 39 -5.12 -0.29 -15.24
N SER A 40 -3.86 -0.66 -15.45
CA SER A 40 -3.37 -1.16 -16.74
C SER A 40 -4.07 -2.46 -17.14
N VAL A 41 -4.26 -3.38 -16.19
CA VAL A 41 -5.01 -4.63 -16.44
C VAL A 41 -6.45 -4.33 -16.82
N PHE A 42 -7.12 -3.42 -16.08
CA PHE A 42 -8.48 -3.01 -16.38
C PHE A 42 -8.58 -2.39 -17.78
N ALA A 43 -7.72 -1.43 -18.10
CA ALA A 43 -7.69 -0.77 -19.39
C ALA A 43 -7.44 -1.76 -20.54
N ALA A 44 -6.51 -2.69 -20.37
CA ALA A 44 -6.24 -3.74 -21.37
C ALA A 44 -7.47 -4.62 -21.62
N LEU A 45 -8.18 -5.04 -20.57
CA LEU A 45 -9.40 -5.84 -20.70
C LEU A 45 -10.51 -5.07 -21.43
N ILE A 46 -10.68 -3.78 -21.17
CA ILE A 46 -11.65 -2.92 -21.89
C ILE A 46 -11.26 -2.79 -23.36
N LEU A 47 -9.99 -2.60 -23.67
CA LEU A 47 -9.51 -2.54 -25.06
C LEU A 47 -9.72 -3.86 -25.81
N LEU A 48 -9.63 -5.00 -25.11
CA LEU A 48 -9.98 -6.32 -25.64
C LEU A 48 -11.49 -6.56 -25.73
N LYS A 49 -12.31 -5.52 -25.50
CA LYS A 49 -13.78 -5.56 -25.55
C LYS A 49 -14.41 -6.53 -24.56
N VAL A 50 -13.74 -6.81 -23.44
CA VAL A 50 -14.33 -7.56 -22.34
C VAL A 50 -15.41 -6.69 -21.68
N ALA A 51 -16.57 -7.30 -21.37
CA ALA A 51 -17.67 -6.58 -20.72
C ALA A 51 -17.20 -5.94 -19.40
N TYR A 52 -17.58 -4.67 -19.15
CA TYR A 52 -17.15 -3.87 -18.00
C TYR A 52 -17.19 -4.60 -16.65
N PRO A 53 -18.28 -5.30 -16.26
CA PRO A 53 -18.32 -5.99 -14.97
C PRO A 53 -17.27 -7.10 -14.85
N ILE A 54 -17.01 -7.81 -15.93
CA ILE A 54 -16.01 -8.89 -15.98
C ILE A 54 -14.60 -8.29 -15.93
N ALA A 55 -14.35 -7.22 -16.68
CA ALA A 55 -13.08 -6.50 -16.67
C ALA A 55 -12.76 -5.94 -15.27
N ALA A 56 -13.75 -5.35 -14.59
CA ALA A 56 -13.61 -4.84 -13.23
C ALA A 56 -13.31 -5.97 -12.23
N PHE A 57 -14.03 -7.09 -12.31
CA PHE A 57 -13.79 -8.24 -11.44
C PHE A 57 -12.39 -8.83 -11.64
N LEU A 58 -12.00 -9.12 -12.88
CA LEU A 58 -10.70 -9.70 -13.18
C LEU A 58 -9.55 -8.77 -12.79
N SER A 59 -9.65 -7.46 -13.10
CA SER A 59 -8.61 -6.51 -12.71
C SER A 59 -8.46 -6.39 -11.19
N THR A 60 -9.57 -6.48 -10.45
CA THR A 60 -9.54 -6.50 -8.98
C THR A 60 -8.84 -7.76 -8.47
N VAL A 61 -9.17 -8.94 -8.99
CA VAL A 61 -8.52 -10.20 -8.59
C VAL A 61 -7.01 -10.15 -8.86
N PHE A 62 -6.62 -9.79 -10.09
CA PHE A 62 -5.20 -9.66 -10.45
C PHE A 62 -4.50 -8.58 -9.63
N GLY A 63 -5.16 -7.45 -9.40
CA GLY A 63 -4.63 -6.36 -8.58
C GLY A 63 -4.36 -6.79 -7.15
N VAL A 64 -5.30 -7.49 -6.50
CA VAL A 64 -5.12 -7.97 -5.12
C VAL A 64 -4.03 -9.03 -5.02
N LEU A 65 -3.95 -9.96 -5.96
CA LEU A 65 -2.89 -10.97 -5.99
C LEU A 65 -1.51 -10.33 -6.20
N PHE A 66 -1.43 -9.36 -7.09
CA PHE A 66 -0.20 -8.61 -7.33
C PHE A 66 0.20 -7.77 -6.11
N ASN A 67 -0.75 -7.08 -5.47
CA ASN A 67 -0.55 -6.36 -4.20
C ASN A 67 0.01 -7.26 -3.10
N PHE A 68 -0.60 -8.44 -2.90
CA PHE A 68 -0.14 -9.38 -1.89
C PHE A 68 1.32 -9.80 -2.13
N LYS A 69 1.65 -10.17 -3.38
CA LYS A 69 3.02 -10.57 -3.75
C LYS A 69 4.02 -9.43 -3.63
N SER A 70 3.65 -8.24 -4.11
CA SER A 70 4.51 -7.06 -4.10
C SER A 70 4.79 -6.59 -2.67
N TYR A 71 3.76 -6.45 -1.84
CA TYR A 71 3.95 -6.07 -0.44
C TYR A 71 4.71 -7.15 0.34
N GLY A 72 4.36 -8.42 0.17
CA GLY A 72 5.07 -9.52 0.81
C GLY A 72 6.56 -9.46 0.52
N ARG A 73 6.94 -9.49 -0.75
CA ARG A 73 8.35 -9.56 -1.16
C ARG A 73 9.11 -8.25 -0.97
N LEU A 74 8.57 -7.13 -1.48
CA LEU A 74 9.31 -5.87 -1.59
C LEU A 74 9.30 -5.05 -0.30
N VAL A 75 8.25 -5.17 0.52
CA VAL A 75 8.10 -4.38 1.75
C VAL A 75 8.46 -5.19 2.98
N PHE A 76 7.91 -6.40 3.08
CA PHE A 76 8.00 -7.22 4.29
C PHE A 76 9.00 -8.39 4.19
N GLY A 77 9.55 -8.68 2.99
CA GLY A 77 10.52 -9.76 2.78
C GLY A 77 9.94 -11.16 3.00
N SER A 78 8.62 -11.33 2.84
CA SER A 78 7.91 -12.60 3.01
C SER A 78 7.56 -13.22 1.66
N HIS A 79 7.70 -14.55 1.58
CA HIS A 79 7.34 -15.34 0.41
C HIS A 79 6.20 -16.34 0.74
N ASP A 80 5.63 -16.25 1.95
CA ASP A 80 4.61 -17.17 2.42
C ASP A 80 3.25 -16.85 1.80
N ASN A 81 2.77 -17.75 0.95
CA ASN A 81 1.49 -17.60 0.25
C ASN A 81 0.28 -17.93 1.15
N SER A 82 0.49 -18.60 2.28
CA SER A 82 -0.60 -18.93 3.23
C SER A 82 -1.18 -17.68 3.88
N LEU A 83 -0.42 -16.59 3.89
CA LEU A 83 -0.83 -15.31 4.48
C LEU A 83 -1.88 -14.55 3.67
N ILE A 84 -2.24 -15.03 2.47
CA ILE A 84 -3.17 -14.33 1.57
C ILE A 84 -4.54 -14.10 2.22
N PHE A 85 -5.07 -15.06 2.98
CA PHE A 85 -6.36 -14.91 3.67
C PHE A 85 -6.33 -13.82 4.75
N ARG A 86 -5.20 -13.71 5.48
CA ARG A 86 -5.00 -12.62 6.45
C ARG A 86 -4.89 -11.27 5.75
N PHE A 87 -4.23 -11.23 4.59
CA PHE A 87 -4.13 -10.04 3.77
C PHE A 87 -5.51 -9.55 3.29
N PHE A 88 -6.36 -10.45 2.84
CA PHE A 88 -7.76 -10.13 2.50
C PHE A 88 -8.54 -9.59 3.71
N GLY A 89 -8.32 -10.17 4.89
CA GLY A 89 -8.94 -9.67 6.12
C GLY A 89 -8.54 -8.23 6.44
N VAL A 90 -7.25 -7.91 6.33
CA VAL A 90 -6.74 -6.53 6.50
C VAL A 90 -7.34 -5.59 5.44
N TYR A 91 -7.43 -6.04 4.18
CA TYR A 91 -8.07 -5.26 3.12
C TYR A 91 -9.52 -4.93 3.42
N GLY A 92 -10.29 -5.94 3.91
CA GLY A 92 -11.68 -5.76 4.34
C GLY A 92 -11.81 -4.75 5.48
N VAL A 93 -10.95 -4.83 6.49
CA VAL A 93 -10.93 -3.87 7.62
C VAL A 93 -10.62 -2.46 7.14
N CYS A 94 -9.60 -2.28 6.31
CA CYS A 94 -9.26 -0.98 5.72
C CYS A 94 -10.42 -0.42 4.88
N TYR A 95 -11.10 -1.27 4.11
CA TYR A 95 -12.27 -0.88 3.33
C TYR A 95 -13.39 -0.35 4.22
N LEU A 96 -13.77 -1.10 5.26
CA LEU A 96 -14.83 -0.70 6.20
C LEU A 96 -14.48 0.60 6.93
N LEU A 97 -13.23 0.74 7.39
CA LEU A 97 -12.76 1.96 8.03
C LEU A 97 -12.78 3.17 7.07
N GLY A 98 -12.49 2.93 5.80
CA GLY A 98 -12.52 3.96 4.75
C GLY A 98 -13.94 4.44 4.40
N LEU A 99 -14.96 3.61 4.61
CA LEU A 99 -16.35 4.00 4.35
C LEU A 99 -16.85 5.09 5.31
N ALA A 100 -16.43 5.09 6.57
CA ALA A 100 -16.91 6.04 7.58
C ALA A 100 -16.63 7.51 7.21
N PRO A 101 -15.40 7.93 6.89
CA PRO A 101 -15.13 9.30 6.49
C PRO A 101 -15.81 9.68 5.15
N LEU A 102 -15.96 8.74 4.22
CA LEU A 102 -16.66 9.01 2.97
C LEU A 102 -18.15 9.21 3.18
N ALA A 103 -18.79 8.40 4.05
CA ALA A 103 -20.18 8.56 4.43
C ALA A 103 -20.42 9.90 5.13
N TRP A 104 -19.51 10.28 6.03
CA TRP A 104 -19.54 11.56 6.71
C TRP A 104 -19.44 12.73 5.71
N ALA A 105 -18.49 12.66 4.77
CA ALA A 105 -18.32 13.67 3.73
C ALA A 105 -19.59 13.85 2.89
N LYS A 106 -20.22 12.74 2.49
CA LYS A 106 -21.48 12.75 1.74
C LYS A 106 -22.60 13.42 2.53
N ALA A 107 -22.72 13.13 3.82
CA ALA A 107 -23.77 13.70 4.69
C ALA A 107 -23.59 15.23 4.90
N HIS A 108 -22.36 15.75 4.84
CA HIS A 108 -22.05 17.17 5.07
C HIS A 108 -21.75 17.95 3.79
N GLY A 109 -22.01 17.38 2.62
CA GLY A 109 -21.80 18.07 1.33
C GLY A 109 -20.33 18.30 0.98
N VAL A 110 -19.39 17.59 1.64
CA VAL A 110 -17.97 17.66 1.33
C VAL A 110 -17.67 16.82 0.08
N PRO A 111 -16.90 17.31 -0.91
CA PRO A 111 -16.54 16.51 -2.08
C PRO A 111 -15.85 15.22 -1.69
N ILE A 112 -16.39 14.08 -2.14
CA ILE A 112 -15.91 12.74 -1.79
C ILE A 112 -14.44 12.56 -2.19
N LEU A 113 -14.03 13.11 -3.35
CA LEU A 113 -12.63 13.04 -3.81
C LEU A 113 -11.68 13.79 -2.88
N LEU A 114 -12.09 14.94 -2.33
CA LEU A 114 -11.29 15.67 -1.36
C LEU A 114 -11.13 14.87 -0.07
N MET A 115 -12.21 14.29 0.45
CA MET A 115 -12.15 13.45 1.64
C MET A 115 -11.28 12.20 1.40
N ALA A 116 -11.40 11.56 0.25
CA ALA A 116 -10.56 10.42 -0.11
C ALA A 116 -9.07 10.80 -0.14
N ALA A 117 -8.73 11.96 -0.70
CA ALA A 117 -7.36 12.47 -0.73
C ALA A 117 -6.82 12.76 0.68
N ILE A 118 -7.62 13.39 1.54
CA ILE A 118 -7.25 13.66 2.94
C ILE A 118 -7.02 12.35 3.71
N CYS A 119 -7.87 11.36 3.51
CA CYS A 119 -7.79 10.07 4.18
C CYS A 119 -6.72 9.12 3.60
N ALA A 120 -6.15 9.42 2.42
CA ALA A 120 -5.24 8.51 1.74
C ALA A 120 -4.01 8.14 2.59
N LEU A 121 -3.30 9.12 3.17
CA LEU A 121 -2.13 8.87 4.01
C LEU A 121 -2.48 8.21 5.35
N PRO A 122 -3.49 8.67 6.12
CA PRO A 122 -3.95 7.95 7.32
C PRO A 122 -4.34 6.50 7.02
N MET A 123 -5.11 6.25 5.97
CA MET A 123 -5.52 4.91 5.59
C MET A 123 -4.34 4.03 5.13
N ALA A 124 -3.39 4.60 4.40
CA ALA A 124 -2.15 3.90 4.04
C ALA A 124 -1.33 3.53 5.30
N SER A 125 -1.27 4.42 6.29
CA SER A 125 -0.59 4.17 7.56
C SER A 125 -1.26 3.04 8.34
N ILE A 126 -2.59 3.04 8.44
CA ILE A 126 -3.38 1.97 9.06
C ILE A 126 -3.14 0.65 8.32
N GLY A 127 -3.25 0.65 6.99
CA GLY A 127 -3.00 -0.52 6.15
C GLY A 127 -1.59 -1.08 6.34
N PHE A 128 -0.57 -0.24 6.41
CA PHE A 128 0.80 -0.65 6.70
C PHE A 128 0.93 -1.30 8.07
N LEU A 129 0.39 -0.68 9.12
CA LEU A 129 0.46 -1.19 10.49
C LEU A 129 -0.27 -2.53 10.65
N LEU A 130 -1.47 -2.65 10.06
CA LEU A 130 -2.24 -3.89 10.07
C LEU A 130 -1.53 -5.00 9.31
N ASN A 131 -1.01 -4.73 8.11
CA ASN A 131 -0.23 -5.72 7.35
C ASN A 131 1.02 -6.16 8.12
N ARG A 132 1.77 -5.22 8.68
CA ARG A 132 2.95 -5.51 9.49
C ARG A 132 2.62 -6.36 10.72
N ARG A 133 1.50 -6.08 11.41
CA ARG A 133 1.16 -6.75 12.67
C ARG A 133 0.44 -8.09 12.48
N PHE A 134 -0.46 -8.18 11.50
CA PHE A 134 -1.36 -9.33 11.37
C PHE A 134 -1.01 -10.26 10.22
N VAL A 135 -0.46 -9.74 9.14
CA VAL A 135 -0.10 -10.53 7.96
C VAL A 135 1.36 -10.97 8.04
N PHE A 136 2.27 -10.02 8.08
CA PHE A 136 3.72 -10.26 7.95
C PHE A 136 4.47 -10.20 9.29
N ARG A 137 3.83 -10.64 10.37
CA ARG A 137 4.38 -10.55 11.75
C ARG A 137 5.74 -11.26 11.91
N HIS A 138 5.96 -12.36 11.22
CA HIS A 138 7.16 -13.20 11.33
C HIS A 138 8.18 -12.98 10.20
N ALA A 139 7.92 -12.07 9.29
CA ALA A 139 8.88 -11.66 8.27
C ALA A 139 9.93 -10.73 8.91
N ARG A 140 11.00 -11.32 9.45
CA ARG A 140 12.19 -10.62 9.91
C ARG A 140 13.28 -10.62 8.84
#